data_01eb1270af0717287e008b263fe708e3
#
_entry.id   01eb1270af0717287e008b263fe708e3
#
_cell.length_a   1.000
_cell.length_b   1.000
_cell.length_c   1.000
_cell.angle_alpha   90.00
_cell.angle_beta   90.00
_cell.angle_gamma   90.00
#
_symmetry.space_group_name_H-M   'P 1'
#
loop_
_entity.id
_entity.type
_entity.pdbx_description
1 polymer ?
#
loop_
_entity_poly.entity_id
_entity_poly.type
_entity_poly.pdbx_seq_one_letter_code
_entity_poly.pdbx_strand_id
1 'polypeptide(L)'
;MYELPAYLVWGFLESGKSTLIKETLNQDYFNDGEKTMILTFEEGEVEYDKEMLEKTNSFVVNIENMEDFTKEFVRGCQRNYYPDRVMIEYNGMYSIDDLMDVVDETDLELYQVIVTVDASTADLYLKNMKSMFMEMFKMADLVIFNRCDDNTNMGSFRRSIKAVNPRAQVGFERADGKE
;
A
#
# COMPACT_ATOMS: atom_id res chain seq x y z
N MET A 1 12.82 19.23 12.77
CA MET A 1 11.58 18.77 12.14
C MET A 1 11.62 17.26 12.19
N TYR A 2 10.63 16.63 12.79
CA TYR A 2 10.58 15.17 12.91
C TYR A 2 9.78 14.62 11.73
N GLU A 3 10.45 13.92 10.82
CA GLU A 3 9.79 13.22 9.73
C GLU A 3 9.33 11.84 10.20
N LEU A 4 8.12 11.47 9.85
CA LEU A 4 7.58 10.13 10.08
C LEU A 4 7.50 9.41 8.71
N PRO A 5 8.48 8.54 8.39
CA PRO A 5 8.49 7.84 7.13
C PRO A 5 7.24 7.01 6.92
N ALA A 6 6.59 7.18 5.78
CA ALA A 6 5.38 6.45 5.42
C ALA A 6 5.56 5.73 4.08
N TYR A 7 5.07 4.51 4.02
CA TYR A 7 5.05 3.66 2.82
C TYR A 7 3.59 3.41 2.46
N LEU A 8 3.16 3.89 1.32
CA LEU A 8 1.80 3.71 0.83
C LEU A 8 1.70 2.44 0.01
N VAL A 9 0.85 1.52 0.44
CA VAL A 9 0.47 0.33 -0.31
C VAL A 9 -0.98 0.51 -0.73
N TRP A 10 -1.19 0.71 -2.02
CA TRP A 10 -2.43 1.19 -2.59
C TRP A 10 -2.97 0.20 -3.62
N GLY A 11 -4.23 -0.15 -3.51
CA GLY A 11 -4.86 -1.10 -4.44
C GLY A 11 -6.30 -1.39 -4.06
N PHE A 12 -7.01 -2.03 -4.99
CA PHE A 12 -8.38 -2.47 -4.74
C PHE A 12 -8.43 -3.63 -3.74
N LEU A 13 -9.63 -3.94 -3.28
CA LEU A 13 -9.86 -5.07 -2.38
C LEU A 13 -9.24 -6.34 -2.95
N GLU A 14 -8.61 -7.14 -2.10
CA GLU A 14 -7.97 -8.41 -2.45
C GLU A 14 -6.83 -8.32 -3.50
N SER A 15 -6.26 -7.15 -3.69
CA SER A 15 -5.12 -6.97 -4.61
C SER A 15 -3.77 -7.44 -4.07
N GLY A 16 -3.71 -7.87 -2.81
CA GLY A 16 -2.48 -8.35 -2.17
C GLY A 16 -1.77 -7.33 -1.29
N LYS A 17 -2.43 -6.25 -0.88
CA LYS A 17 -1.85 -5.19 -0.04
C LYS A 17 -1.32 -5.72 1.30
N SER A 18 -2.16 -6.42 2.07
CA SER A 18 -1.77 -6.94 3.38
C SER A 18 -0.68 -8.01 3.28
N THR A 19 -0.71 -8.85 2.27
CA THR A 19 0.34 -9.83 2.00
C THR A 19 1.68 -9.15 1.77
N LEU A 20 1.72 -8.12 0.93
CA LEU A 20 2.93 -7.35 0.65
C LEU A 20 3.48 -6.68 1.92
N ILE A 21 2.62 -6.08 2.74
CA ILE A 21 3.03 -5.46 4.00
C ILE A 21 3.65 -6.49 4.94
N LYS A 22 3.01 -7.65 5.11
CA LYS A 22 3.53 -8.75 5.94
C LYS A 22 4.88 -9.25 5.46
N GLU A 23 5.02 -9.46 4.17
CA GLU A 23 6.29 -9.92 3.57
C GLU A 23 7.39 -8.88 3.76
N THR A 24 7.08 -7.59 3.55
CA THR A 24 8.03 -6.50 3.75
C THR A 24 8.50 -6.41 5.19
N LEU A 25 7.59 -6.46 6.16
CA LEU A 25 7.93 -6.38 7.58
C LEU A 25 8.77 -7.57 8.07
N ASN A 26 8.64 -8.74 7.43
CA ASN A 26 9.42 -9.93 7.75
C ASN A 26 10.82 -9.95 7.10
N GLN A 27 11.15 -9.02 6.21
CA GLN A 27 12.48 -8.94 5.63
C GLN A 27 13.51 -8.45 6.66
N ASP A 28 14.71 -9.02 6.63
CA ASP A 28 15.76 -8.70 7.59
C ASP A 28 16.12 -7.20 7.60
N TYR A 29 16.14 -6.58 6.43
CA TYR A 29 16.44 -5.16 6.29
C TYR A 29 15.36 -4.23 6.84
N PHE A 30 14.14 -4.73 7.00
CA PHE A 30 13.01 -3.99 7.55
C PHE A 30 12.75 -4.32 9.03
N ASN A 31 13.15 -5.51 9.46
CA ASN A 31 13.01 -5.96 10.84
C ASN A 31 14.24 -5.55 11.67
N ASP A 32 14.40 -4.25 11.85
CA ASP A 32 15.56 -3.60 12.46
C ASP A 32 15.30 -3.09 13.89
N GLY A 33 14.18 -3.48 14.47
CA GLY A 33 13.75 -3.06 15.80
C GLY A 33 12.93 -1.78 15.82
N GLU A 34 12.76 -1.11 14.69
CA GLU A 34 11.88 0.05 14.59
C GLU A 34 10.41 -0.33 14.78
N LYS A 35 9.67 0.57 15.40
CA LYS A 35 8.24 0.41 15.66
C LYS A 35 7.41 0.86 14.46
N THR A 36 6.67 -0.07 13.87
CA THR A 36 5.85 0.19 12.70
C THR A 36 4.37 0.28 13.05
N MET A 37 3.75 1.38 12.70
CA MET A 37 2.30 1.54 12.73
C MET A 37 1.73 1.15 11.36
N ILE A 38 0.80 0.22 11.34
CA ILE A 38 0.08 -0.18 10.13
C ILE A 38 -1.29 0.49 10.17
N LEU A 39 -1.52 1.46 9.27
CA LEU A 39 -2.82 2.10 9.10
C LEU A 39 -3.60 1.34 8.04
N THR A 40 -4.80 0.89 8.39
CA THR A 40 -5.70 0.19 7.47
C THR A 40 -6.99 0.98 7.26
N PHE A 41 -7.51 0.97 6.05
CA PHE A 41 -8.70 1.71 5.64
C PHE A 41 -9.75 0.78 5.04
N GLU A 42 -9.83 -0.45 5.53
CA GLU A 42 -10.78 -1.43 5.03
C GLU A 42 -11.84 -1.74 6.06
N GLU A 43 -13.07 -1.98 5.58
CA GLU A 43 -14.15 -2.52 6.40
C GLU A 43 -13.91 -4.03 6.63
N GLY A 44 -14.09 -4.48 7.86
CA GLY A 44 -14.01 -5.88 8.23
C GLY A 44 -12.83 -6.23 9.13
N GLU A 45 -12.56 -7.52 9.29
CA GLU A 45 -11.47 -8.00 10.12
C GLU A 45 -10.12 -7.71 9.47
N VAL A 46 -9.24 -7.11 10.25
CA VAL A 46 -7.86 -6.87 9.83
C VAL A 46 -7.08 -8.19 9.93
N GLU A 47 -6.59 -8.67 8.80
CA GLU A 47 -5.90 -9.97 8.68
C GLU A 47 -4.41 -9.90 9.08
N TYR A 48 -4.12 -9.36 10.26
CA TYR A 48 -2.75 -9.35 10.79
C TYR A 48 -2.65 -10.25 12.01
N ASP A 49 -1.84 -11.29 11.90
CA ASP A 49 -1.59 -12.23 12.98
C ASP A 49 -0.82 -11.57 14.15
N LYS A 50 -1.28 -11.80 15.37
CA LYS A 50 -0.69 -11.22 16.56
C LYS A 50 0.78 -11.60 16.77
N GLU A 51 1.14 -12.86 16.52
CA GLU A 51 2.52 -13.32 16.66
C GLU A 51 3.45 -12.62 15.68
N MET A 52 3.01 -12.45 14.43
CA MET A 52 3.75 -11.71 13.41
C MET A 52 3.93 -10.25 13.79
N LEU A 53 2.88 -9.59 14.31
CA LEU A 53 2.95 -8.20 14.76
C LEU A 53 3.95 -8.02 15.91
N GLU A 54 3.92 -8.91 16.89
CA GLU A 54 4.88 -8.89 18.00
C GLU A 54 6.33 -9.11 17.52
N LYS A 55 6.53 -10.08 16.63
CA LYS A 55 7.83 -10.40 16.06
C LYS A 55 8.44 -9.23 15.27
N THR A 56 7.62 -8.47 14.58
CA THR A 56 8.05 -7.34 13.72
C THR A 56 7.95 -5.98 14.43
N ASN A 57 7.66 -5.95 15.72
CA ASN A 57 7.42 -4.73 16.49
C ASN A 57 6.40 -3.80 15.83
N SER A 58 5.31 -4.38 15.36
CA SER A 58 4.27 -3.67 14.62
C SER A 58 2.94 -3.68 15.36
N PHE A 59 2.10 -2.71 15.09
CA PHE A 59 0.73 -2.65 15.57
C PHE A 59 -0.19 -2.07 14.50
N VAL A 60 -1.46 -2.43 14.56
CA VAL A 60 -2.47 -2.02 13.57
C VAL A 60 -3.40 -0.98 14.17
N VAL A 61 -3.67 0.05 13.39
CA VAL A 61 -4.73 1.02 13.67
C VAL A 61 -5.66 1.03 12.45
N ASN A 62 -6.88 0.58 12.65
CA ASN A 62 -7.88 0.55 11.60
C ASN A 62 -8.73 1.83 11.62
N ILE A 63 -8.93 2.41 10.44
CA ILE A 63 -9.76 3.60 10.23
C ILE A 63 -10.98 3.15 9.42
N GLU A 64 -12.13 3.09 10.06
CA GLU A 64 -13.37 2.62 9.43
C GLU A 64 -13.97 3.66 8.48
N ASN A 65 -13.85 4.94 8.82
CA ASN A 65 -14.38 6.04 8.03
C ASN A 65 -13.27 7.03 7.67
N MET A 66 -13.20 7.42 6.41
CA MET A 66 -12.21 8.41 5.96
C MET A 66 -12.30 9.75 6.70
N GLU A 67 -13.49 10.12 7.16
CA GLU A 67 -13.72 11.33 7.97
C GLU A 67 -12.95 11.33 9.29
N ASP A 68 -12.64 10.14 9.81
CA ASP A 68 -11.86 9.97 11.05
C ASP A 68 -10.36 10.11 10.83
N PHE A 69 -9.91 10.02 9.60
CA PHE A 69 -8.51 10.21 9.25
C PHE A 69 -8.19 11.69 9.11
N THR A 70 -7.75 12.28 10.19
CA THR A 70 -7.48 13.71 10.30
C THR A 70 -6.04 13.95 10.76
N LYS A 71 -5.55 15.18 10.63
CA LYS A 71 -4.24 15.56 11.19
C LYS A 71 -4.18 15.38 12.71
N GLU A 72 -5.28 15.64 13.40
CA GLU A 72 -5.38 15.43 14.86
C GLU A 72 -5.24 13.94 15.20
N PHE A 73 -5.84 13.06 14.39
CA PHE A 73 -5.71 11.61 14.53
C PHE A 73 -4.25 11.17 14.40
N VAL A 74 -3.57 11.60 13.34
CA VAL A 74 -2.15 11.26 13.12
C VAL A 74 -1.26 11.76 14.25
N ARG A 75 -1.43 13.01 14.66
CA ARG A 75 -0.70 13.59 15.79
C ARG A 75 -0.98 12.86 17.10
N GLY A 76 -2.22 12.43 17.30
CA GLY A 76 -2.61 11.59 18.43
C GLY A 76 -1.89 10.25 18.44
N CYS A 77 -1.80 9.58 17.32
CA CYS A 77 -1.06 8.34 17.16
C CYS A 77 0.43 8.52 17.46
N GLN A 78 1.03 9.59 16.95
CA GLN A 78 2.44 9.90 17.24
C GLN A 78 2.70 10.08 18.73
N ARG A 79 1.83 10.83 19.42
CA ARG A 79 1.96 11.09 20.87
C ARG A 79 1.72 9.87 21.74
N ASN A 80 0.80 8.99 21.34
CA ASN A 80 0.38 7.86 22.16
C ASN A 80 1.21 6.60 21.90
N TYR A 81 1.68 6.41 20.69
CA TYR A 81 2.33 5.15 20.27
C TYR A 81 3.80 5.31 19.90
N TYR A 82 4.27 6.51 19.60
CA TYR A 82 5.65 6.78 19.18
C TYR A 82 6.15 5.88 18.06
N PRO A 83 5.44 5.78 16.93
CA PRO A 83 5.91 4.96 15.82
C PRO A 83 7.15 5.56 15.15
N ASP A 84 8.06 4.71 14.70
CA ASP A 84 9.24 5.12 13.94
C ASP A 84 8.94 5.23 12.45
N ARG A 85 7.96 4.48 11.97
CA ARG A 85 7.49 4.49 10.58
C ARG A 85 6.04 4.03 10.47
N VAL A 86 5.44 4.30 9.32
CA VAL A 86 4.05 3.96 9.02
C VAL A 86 3.95 3.18 7.71
N MET A 87 3.22 2.08 7.72
CA MET A 87 2.77 1.39 6.52
C MET A 87 1.29 1.71 6.34
N ILE A 88 0.91 2.29 5.22
CA ILE A 88 -0.48 2.67 4.94
C ILE A 88 -1.07 1.68 3.95
N GLU A 89 -2.05 0.91 4.39
CA GLU A 89 -2.84 0.01 3.55
C GLU A 89 -4.09 0.76 3.09
N TYR A 90 -4.05 1.27 1.84
CA TYR A 90 -5.06 2.19 1.33
C TYR A 90 -5.91 1.56 0.25
N ASN A 91 -7.23 1.65 0.41
CA ASN A 91 -8.19 1.12 -0.54
C ASN A 91 -8.27 2.02 -1.78
N GLY A 92 -8.12 1.41 -2.96
CA GLY A 92 -8.18 2.11 -4.24
C GLY A 92 -9.51 2.78 -4.58
N MET A 93 -10.58 2.43 -3.85
CA MET A 93 -11.88 3.09 -4.01
C MET A 93 -11.96 4.46 -3.33
N TYR A 94 -11.05 4.76 -2.41
CA TYR A 94 -11.01 6.06 -1.74
C TYR A 94 -10.17 7.07 -2.52
N SER A 95 -10.50 8.36 -2.35
CA SER A 95 -9.74 9.44 -2.97
C SER A 95 -8.32 9.54 -2.40
N ILE A 96 -7.34 9.64 -3.29
CA ILE A 96 -5.96 9.88 -2.88
C ILE A 96 -5.77 11.31 -2.33
N ASP A 97 -6.57 12.26 -2.79
CA ASP A 97 -6.49 13.64 -2.32
C ASP A 97 -6.83 13.75 -0.83
N ASP A 98 -7.80 12.97 -0.36
CA ASP A 98 -8.17 12.92 1.07
C ASP A 98 -7.00 12.41 1.94
N LEU A 99 -6.22 11.48 1.45
CA LEU A 99 -5.01 11.02 2.13
C LEU A 99 -3.92 12.10 2.10
N MET A 100 -3.67 12.67 0.93
CA MET A 100 -2.60 13.65 0.73
C MET A 100 -2.82 14.93 1.52
N ASP A 101 -4.06 15.37 1.69
CA ASP A 101 -4.39 16.52 2.54
C ASP A 101 -3.92 16.32 3.98
N VAL A 102 -4.07 15.12 4.52
CA VAL A 102 -3.59 14.79 5.87
C VAL A 102 -2.07 14.65 5.91
N VAL A 103 -1.48 14.04 4.89
CA VAL A 103 -0.01 13.91 4.78
C VAL A 103 0.63 15.29 4.78
N ASP A 104 0.12 16.21 3.97
CA ASP A 104 0.70 17.56 3.81
C ASP A 104 0.59 18.42 5.09
N GLU A 105 -0.37 18.12 5.97
CA GLU A 105 -0.56 18.84 7.21
C GLU A 105 0.08 18.18 8.45
N THR A 106 0.79 17.07 8.29
CA THR A 106 1.39 16.29 9.39
C THR A 106 2.89 16.03 9.14
N ASP A 107 3.51 15.30 10.06
CA ASP A 107 4.92 14.88 9.93
C ASP A 107 5.09 13.65 9.01
N LEU A 108 3.99 13.11 8.49
CA LEU A 108 4.05 12.00 7.53
C LEU A 108 4.77 12.43 6.26
N GLU A 109 5.71 11.60 5.83
CA GLU A 109 6.40 11.80 4.57
C GLU A 109 6.39 10.50 3.77
N LEU A 110 5.80 10.54 2.58
CA LEU A 110 5.72 9.38 1.69
C LEU A 110 7.10 9.09 1.08
N TYR A 111 7.72 8.01 1.54
CA TYR A 111 8.99 7.54 1.03
C TYR A 111 8.82 6.68 -0.22
N GLN A 112 7.73 5.93 -0.28
CA GLN A 112 7.45 5.04 -1.40
C GLN A 112 5.95 4.86 -1.58
N VAL A 113 5.51 4.85 -2.85
CA VAL A 113 4.14 4.52 -3.25
C VAL A 113 4.17 3.22 -4.04
N ILE A 114 3.55 2.19 -3.50
CA ILE A 114 3.46 0.87 -4.12
C ILE A 114 2.00 0.59 -4.47
N VAL A 115 1.74 0.29 -5.73
CA VAL A 115 0.42 -0.12 -6.20
C VAL A 115 0.40 -1.62 -6.40
N THR A 116 -0.59 -2.29 -5.82
CA THR A 116 -0.82 -3.72 -6.01
C THR A 116 -2.01 -3.97 -6.93
N VAL A 117 -1.86 -4.88 -7.86
CA VAL A 117 -2.88 -5.25 -8.84
C VAL A 117 -3.01 -6.77 -8.89
N ASP A 118 -4.24 -7.28 -8.82
CA ASP A 118 -4.50 -8.68 -9.09
C ASP A 118 -4.52 -8.90 -10.62
N ALA A 119 -3.51 -9.57 -11.15
CA ALA A 119 -3.38 -9.81 -12.59
C ALA A 119 -4.53 -10.64 -13.16
N SER A 120 -5.15 -11.49 -12.36
CA SER A 120 -6.27 -12.34 -12.80
C SER A 120 -7.55 -11.55 -13.11
N THR A 121 -7.69 -10.36 -12.52
CA THR A 121 -8.86 -9.48 -12.69
C THR A 121 -8.51 -8.14 -13.34
N ALA A 122 -7.24 -7.88 -13.59
CA ALA A 122 -6.73 -6.58 -14.03
C ALA A 122 -7.40 -6.08 -15.34
N ASP A 123 -7.59 -6.95 -16.32
CA ASP A 123 -8.22 -6.56 -17.59
C ASP A 123 -9.65 -6.06 -17.39
N LEU A 124 -10.41 -6.71 -16.51
CA LEU A 124 -11.77 -6.31 -16.19
C LEU A 124 -11.81 -4.93 -15.50
N TYR A 125 -10.94 -4.73 -14.52
CA TYR A 125 -10.85 -3.47 -13.79
C TYR A 125 -10.31 -2.34 -14.68
N LEU A 126 -9.30 -2.58 -15.49
CA LEU A 126 -8.77 -1.60 -16.44
C LEU A 126 -9.82 -1.16 -17.47
N LYS A 127 -10.72 -2.06 -17.86
CA LYS A 127 -11.82 -1.73 -18.76
C LYS A 127 -12.88 -0.84 -18.10
N ASN A 128 -13.22 -1.12 -16.84
CA ASN A 128 -14.33 -0.48 -16.14
C ASN A 128 -13.92 0.70 -15.26
N MET A 129 -12.68 0.72 -14.77
CA MET A 129 -12.15 1.68 -13.81
C MET A 129 -10.82 2.29 -14.26
N LYS A 130 -10.69 2.54 -15.55
CA LYS A 130 -9.43 2.99 -16.17
C LYS A 130 -8.88 4.27 -15.54
N SER A 131 -9.72 5.24 -15.27
CA SER A 131 -9.29 6.52 -14.69
C SER A 131 -8.66 6.37 -13.32
N MET A 132 -9.21 5.49 -12.48
CA MET A 132 -8.69 5.21 -11.14
C MET A 132 -7.32 4.53 -11.23
N PHE A 133 -7.16 3.55 -12.11
CA PHE A 133 -5.87 2.89 -12.34
C PHE A 133 -4.83 3.85 -12.88
N MET A 134 -5.20 4.72 -13.82
CA MET A 134 -4.27 5.72 -14.37
C MET A 134 -3.79 6.67 -13.29
N GLU A 135 -4.66 7.10 -12.38
CA GLU A 135 -4.28 7.92 -11.22
C GLU A 135 -3.28 7.20 -10.32
N MET A 136 -3.54 5.94 -9.96
CA MET A 136 -2.62 5.11 -9.18
C MET A 136 -1.26 4.97 -9.87
N PHE A 137 -1.26 4.62 -11.15
CA PHE A 137 -0.03 4.39 -11.89
C PHE A 137 0.83 5.65 -12.04
N LYS A 138 0.21 6.81 -12.17
CA LYS A 138 0.93 8.09 -12.24
C LYS A 138 1.70 8.39 -10.96
N MET A 139 1.19 7.98 -9.81
CA MET A 139 1.80 8.24 -8.51
C MET A 139 2.75 7.14 -8.06
N ALA A 140 2.69 5.96 -8.66
CA ALA A 140 3.43 4.79 -8.20
C ALA A 140 4.94 4.91 -8.43
N ASP A 141 5.72 4.52 -7.43
CA ASP A 141 7.15 4.21 -7.58
C ASP A 141 7.34 2.77 -8.05
N LEU A 142 6.44 1.89 -7.61
CA LEU A 142 6.44 0.47 -7.93
C LEU A 142 5.00 -0.02 -8.14
N VAL A 143 4.77 -0.77 -9.20
CA VAL A 143 3.51 -1.49 -9.43
C VAL A 143 3.79 -2.98 -9.43
N ILE A 144 3.09 -3.72 -8.57
CA ILE A 144 3.23 -5.18 -8.46
C ILE A 144 1.94 -5.84 -8.93
N PHE A 145 2.08 -6.68 -9.94
CA PHE A 145 0.99 -7.56 -10.39
C PHE A 145 1.10 -8.91 -9.71
N ASN A 146 0.12 -9.25 -8.89
CA ASN A 146 0.01 -10.53 -8.19
C ASN A 146 -0.82 -11.53 -8.98
N ARG A 147 -0.70 -12.80 -8.63
CA ARG A 147 -1.46 -13.91 -9.23
C ARG A 147 -1.29 -14.03 -10.73
N CYS A 148 -0.10 -13.73 -11.21
CA CYS A 148 0.25 -13.94 -12.61
C CYS A 148 0.31 -15.43 -12.96
N ASP A 149 -0.07 -15.76 -14.18
CA ASP A 149 0.02 -17.11 -14.76
C ASP A 149 0.61 -17.04 -16.18
N ASP A 150 0.60 -18.18 -16.88
CA ASP A 150 1.13 -18.27 -18.25
C ASP A 150 0.32 -17.45 -19.27
N ASN A 151 -0.92 -17.07 -18.94
CA ASN A 151 -1.80 -16.26 -19.77
C ASN A 151 -1.69 -14.75 -19.47
N THR A 152 -0.95 -14.37 -18.45
CA THR A 152 -0.78 -12.95 -18.08
C THR A 152 0.03 -12.23 -19.15
N ASN A 153 -0.55 -11.17 -19.73
CA ASN A 153 0.15 -10.36 -20.72
C ASN A 153 1.02 -9.29 -20.02
N MET A 154 2.16 -9.73 -19.50
CA MET A 154 3.09 -8.86 -18.76
C MET A 154 3.57 -7.66 -19.59
N GLY A 155 3.85 -7.89 -20.89
CA GLY A 155 4.29 -6.83 -21.79
C GLY A 155 3.24 -5.73 -21.96
N SER A 156 1.97 -6.11 -22.09
CA SER A 156 0.86 -5.15 -22.20
C SER A 156 0.69 -4.32 -20.92
N PHE A 157 0.73 -4.95 -19.76
CA PHE A 157 0.63 -4.24 -18.47
C PHE A 157 1.81 -3.28 -18.28
N ARG A 158 3.02 -3.73 -18.58
CA ARG A 158 4.21 -2.87 -18.49
C ARG A 158 4.10 -1.67 -19.42
N ARG A 159 3.65 -1.84 -20.65
CA ARG A 159 3.46 -0.73 -21.60
C ARG A 159 2.42 0.27 -21.11
N SER A 160 1.31 -0.21 -20.56
CA SER A 160 0.25 0.66 -20.02
C SER A 160 0.76 1.55 -18.88
N ILE A 161 1.58 1.00 -17.99
CA ILE A 161 2.18 1.77 -16.89
C ILE A 161 3.22 2.74 -17.41
N LYS A 162 4.14 2.28 -18.24
CA LYS A 162 5.22 3.13 -18.79
C LYS A 162 4.70 4.28 -19.66
N ALA A 163 3.54 4.13 -20.28
CA ALA A 163 2.89 5.19 -21.04
C ALA A 163 2.47 6.38 -20.18
N VAL A 164 2.09 6.15 -18.93
CA VAL A 164 1.64 7.20 -17.99
C VAL A 164 2.68 7.56 -16.93
N ASN A 165 3.59 6.64 -16.63
CA ASN A 165 4.67 6.85 -15.65
C ASN A 165 5.94 6.07 -16.06
N PRO A 166 6.83 6.67 -16.87
CA PRO A 166 8.05 6.00 -17.31
C PRO A 166 9.03 5.65 -16.18
N ARG A 167 8.91 6.29 -15.03
CA ARG A 167 9.80 6.09 -13.88
C ARG A 167 9.38 4.94 -12.99
N ALA A 168 8.10 4.52 -13.05
CA ALA A 168 7.61 3.43 -12.21
C ALA A 168 8.33 2.13 -12.53
N GLN A 169 8.73 1.41 -11.49
CA GLN A 169 9.15 0.03 -11.61
C GLN A 169 7.92 -0.88 -11.68
N VAL A 170 8.03 -1.99 -12.39
CA VAL A 170 6.93 -2.95 -12.57
C VAL A 170 7.43 -4.34 -12.23
N GLY A 171 6.76 -4.98 -11.27
CA GLY A 171 7.02 -6.35 -10.85
C GLY A 171 5.85 -7.27 -11.13
N PHE A 172 6.15 -8.56 -11.33
CA PHE A 172 5.15 -9.59 -11.57
C PHE A 172 5.42 -10.77 -10.63
N GLU A 173 4.41 -11.17 -9.88
CA GLU A 173 4.47 -12.31 -8.97
C GLU A 173 3.53 -13.40 -9.45
N ARG A 174 4.05 -14.61 -9.58
CA ARG A 174 3.27 -15.76 -10.04
C ARG A 174 2.48 -16.37 -8.89
N ALA A 175 1.25 -16.82 -9.22
CA ALA A 175 0.38 -17.52 -8.29
C ALA A 175 0.97 -18.85 -7.77
N ASP A 176 1.86 -19.48 -8.57
CA ASP A 176 2.49 -20.77 -8.26
C ASP A 176 3.84 -20.63 -7.54
N GLY A 177 4.28 -19.41 -7.24
CA GLY A 177 5.55 -19.13 -6.57
C GLY A 177 6.80 -19.46 -7.39
N LYS A 178 6.66 -19.72 -8.69
CA LYS A 178 7.80 -19.91 -9.60
C LYS A 178 8.34 -18.56 -10.05
N GLU A 179 9.67 -18.44 -10.05
CA GLU A 179 10.36 -17.29 -10.62
C GLU A 179 10.31 -17.29 -12.15
#